data_4f0f893080cc38699941ae71b7b6ecde
#
_entry.id   4f0f893080cc38699941ae71b7b6ecde
#
_cell.length_a   1.000
_cell.length_b   1.000
_cell.length_c   1.000
_cell.angle_alpha   90.00
_cell.angle_beta   90.00
_cell.angle_gamma   90.00
#
_symmetry.space_group_name_H-M   'P 1'
#
loop_
_entity.id
_entity.type
_entity.pdbx_description
1 polymer ?
#
loop_
_entity_poly.entity_id
_entity_poly.type
_entity_poly.pdbx_seq_one_letter_code
_entity_poly.pdbx_strand_id
1 'polypeptide(L)'
;LLLEYLDAVFMRPEDTLQNKSHFLGVKTARIRLAYAKSDDELRDVADYLWELAREIDKNALSDAERRLKMAQDKLAEALERGASDQEIEQLMSELRKAMDEYMRELAENADRNPQNRQDQQNQQEITRNDLNDMLDKLEDLAKQGAKDQARQLLNQLRDMMNNMQAQRGKQGQQGQ
;
A
#
# COMPACT_ATOMS: atom_id res chain seq x y z
N LEU A 1 -18.41 13.51 -20.78
CA LEU A 1 -17.02 13.06 -20.57
C LEU A 1 -16.74 12.64 -19.13
N LEU A 2 -16.85 13.55 -18.12
CA LEU A 2 -16.56 13.21 -16.71
C LEU A 2 -17.55 12.16 -16.14
N LEU A 3 -18.83 12.29 -16.44
CA LEU A 3 -19.84 11.28 -16.06
C LEU A 3 -19.56 9.90 -16.68
N GLU A 4 -19.08 9.83 -17.91
CA GLU A 4 -18.71 8.60 -18.58
C GLU A 4 -17.52 7.91 -17.90
N TYR A 5 -16.54 8.70 -17.42
CA TYR A 5 -15.42 8.15 -16.62
C TYR A 5 -15.91 7.57 -15.28
N LEU A 6 -16.80 8.28 -14.58
CA LEU A 6 -17.40 7.76 -13.36
C LEU A 6 -18.27 6.53 -13.61
N ASP A 7 -18.99 6.46 -14.75
CA ASP A 7 -19.75 5.29 -15.16
C ASP A 7 -18.86 4.08 -15.46
N ALA A 8 -17.67 4.30 -16.06
CA ALA A 8 -16.73 3.24 -16.34
C ALA A 8 -16.23 2.54 -15.06
N VAL A 9 -16.06 3.29 -13.95
CA VAL A 9 -15.68 2.74 -12.64
C VAL A 9 -16.73 1.73 -12.12
N PHE A 10 -18.01 1.92 -12.48
CA PHE A 10 -19.10 1.03 -12.06
C PHE A 10 -19.30 -0.19 -12.96
N MET A 11 -18.60 -0.29 -14.09
CA MET A 11 -18.67 -1.48 -14.95
C MET A 11 -18.06 -2.73 -14.32
N ARG A 12 -16.98 -2.53 -13.52
CA ARG A 12 -16.29 -3.60 -12.77
C ARG A 12 -15.91 -3.10 -11.38
N PRO A 13 -16.88 -2.94 -10.49
CA PRO A 13 -16.62 -2.38 -9.16
C PRO A 13 -15.72 -3.28 -8.31
N GLU A 14 -15.73 -4.59 -8.52
CA GLU A 14 -14.87 -5.57 -7.85
C GLU A 14 -13.38 -5.37 -8.18
N ASP A 15 -13.07 -4.87 -9.37
CA ASP A 15 -11.69 -4.61 -9.81
C ASP A 15 -11.21 -3.21 -9.40
N THR A 16 -12.13 -2.25 -9.29
CA THR A 16 -11.79 -0.83 -9.12
C THR A 16 -12.04 -0.30 -7.72
N LEU A 17 -13.07 -0.77 -7.04
CA LEU A 17 -13.53 -0.24 -5.75
C LEU A 17 -13.91 -1.36 -4.77
N GLN A 18 -12.91 -2.06 -4.25
CA GLN A 18 -13.10 -3.15 -3.28
C GLN A 18 -13.69 -2.67 -1.94
N ASN A 19 -13.50 -1.39 -1.60
CA ASN A 19 -14.05 -0.79 -0.39
C ASN A 19 -15.45 -0.22 -0.66
N LYS A 20 -16.44 -0.71 0.09
CA LYS A 20 -17.85 -0.28 -0.03
C LYS A 20 -18.04 1.22 0.21
N SER A 21 -17.27 1.83 1.11
CA SER A 21 -17.33 3.27 1.38
C SER A 21 -16.84 4.08 0.19
N HIS A 22 -15.77 3.66 -0.47
CA HIS A 22 -15.25 4.29 -1.69
C HIS A 22 -16.26 4.17 -2.83
N PHE A 23 -16.89 2.99 -3.01
CA PHE A 23 -17.95 2.78 -3.99
C PHE A 23 -19.12 3.75 -3.78
N LEU A 24 -19.59 3.90 -2.53
CA LEU A 24 -20.67 4.82 -2.19
C LEU A 24 -20.23 6.28 -2.40
N GLY A 25 -19.00 6.63 -2.09
CA GLY A 25 -18.43 7.96 -2.32
C GLY A 25 -18.44 8.34 -3.79
N VAL A 26 -17.92 7.47 -4.66
CA VAL A 26 -17.91 7.71 -6.13
C VAL A 26 -19.33 7.76 -6.68
N LYS A 27 -20.25 6.91 -6.20
CA LYS A 27 -21.67 6.96 -6.58
C LYS A 27 -22.31 8.28 -6.19
N THR A 28 -22.01 8.79 -5.01
CA THR A 28 -22.51 10.09 -4.54
C THR A 28 -21.97 11.23 -5.41
N ALA A 29 -20.69 11.23 -5.72
CA ALA A 29 -20.06 12.22 -6.62
C ALA A 29 -20.74 12.22 -8.00
N ARG A 30 -20.97 11.04 -8.57
CA ARG A 30 -21.68 10.88 -9.84
C ARG A 30 -23.08 11.49 -9.82
N ILE A 31 -23.85 11.22 -8.75
CA ILE A 31 -25.22 11.76 -8.60
C ILE A 31 -25.14 13.28 -8.49
N ARG A 32 -24.30 13.83 -7.63
CA ARG A 32 -24.11 15.28 -7.49
C ARG A 32 -23.74 15.94 -8.81
N LEU A 33 -22.79 15.35 -9.56
CA LEU A 33 -22.38 15.85 -10.86
C LEU A 33 -23.51 15.82 -11.89
N ALA A 34 -24.36 14.78 -11.91
CA ALA A 34 -25.47 14.64 -12.82
C ALA A 34 -26.58 15.69 -12.60
N TYR A 35 -26.72 16.15 -11.36
CA TYR A 35 -27.75 17.11 -10.96
C TYR A 35 -27.24 18.54 -10.78
N ALA A 36 -25.94 18.79 -10.85
CA ALA A 36 -25.35 20.12 -10.74
C ALA A 36 -25.82 21.04 -11.88
N LYS A 37 -26.37 22.21 -11.52
CA LYS A 37 -26.95 23.20 -12.45
C LYS A 37 -26.23 24.55 -12.43
N SER A 38 -25.31 24.74 -11.49
CA SER A 38 -24.55 25.98 -11.33
C SER A 38 -23.04 25.69 -11.22
N ASP A 39 -22.24 26.72 -11.51
CA ASP A 39 -20.79 26.63 -11.36
C ASP A 39 -20.35 26.38 -9.90
N ASP A 40 -21.10 26.88 -8.95
CA ASP A 40 -20.83 26.66 -7.53
C ASP A 40 -21.10 25.21 -7.15
N GLU A 41 -22.20 24.61 -7.61
CA GLU A 41 -22.48 23.18 -7.41
C GLU A 41 -21.43 22.27 -8.08
N LEU A 42 -20.89 22.69 -9.24
CA LEU A 42 -19.79 21.97 -9.90
C LEU A 42 -18.47 22.08 -9.10
N ARG A 43 -18.19 23.22 -8.47
CA ARG A 43 -17.05 23.38 -7.56
C ARG A 43 -17.18 22.49 -6.34
N ASP A 44 -18.38 22.46 -5.72
CA ASP A 44 -18.66 21.57 -4.58
C ASP A 44 -18.45 20.10 -4.94
N VAL A 45 -18.80 19.69 -6.17
CA VAL A 45 -18.52 18.32 -6.65
C VAL A 45 -17.03 18.09 -6.84
N ALA A 46 -16.27 19.06 -7.36
CA ALA A 46 -14.83 18.95 -7.53
C ALA A 46 -14.11 18.84 -6.18
N ASP A 47 -14.51 19.64 -5.19
CA ASP A 47 -13.96 19.58 -3.83
C ASP A 47 -14.27 18.24 -3.16
N TYR A 48 -15.49 17.76 -3.31
CA TYR A 48 -15.89 16.44 -2.79
C TYR A 48 -15.10 15.30 -3.44
N LEU A 49 -14.89 15.34 -4.76
CA LEU A 49 -14.07 14.35 -5.46
C LEU A 49 -12.61 14.39 -5.02
N TRP A 50 -12.08 15.59 -4.76
CA TRP A 50 -10.73 15.77 -4.25
C TRP A 50 -10.54 15.16 -2.86
N GLU A 51 -11.48 15.42 -1.94
CA GLU A 51 -11.44 14.83 -0.61
C GLU A 51 -11.59 13.30 -0.66
N LEU A 52 -12.52 12.81 -1.48
CA LEU A 52 -12.71 11.36 -1.69
C LEU A 52 -11.45 10.69 -2.25
N ALA A 53 -10.80 11.32 -3.24
CA ALA A 53 -9.54 10.80 -3.79
C ALA A 53 -8.45 10.71 -2.72
N ARG A 54 -8.30 11.73 -1.88
CA ARG A 54 -7.35 11.74 -0.76
C ARG A 54 -7.66 10.64 0.27
N GLU A 55 -8.93 10.38 0.53
CA GLU A 55 -9.35 9.32 1.46
C GLU A 55 -9.05 7.93 0.86
N ILE A 56 -9.32 7.72 -0.42
CA ILE A 56 -9.01 6.47 -1.14
C ILE A 56 -7.51 6.20 -1.10
N ASP A 57 -6.69 7.19 -1.40
CA ASP A 57 -5.22 7.08 -1.39
C ASP A 57 -4.68 6.73 0.00
N LYS A 58 -5.17 7.41 1.03
CA LYS A 58 -4.76 7.15 2.41
C LYS A 58 -5.13 5.72 2.85
N ASN A 59 -6.30 5.25 2.42
CA ASN A 59 -6.77 3.91 2.72
C ASN A 59 -6.01 2.84 1.90
N ALA A 60 -5.63 3.11 0.64
CA ALA A 60 -4.87 2.19 -0.18
C ALA A 60 -3.51 1.87 0.45
N LEU A 61 -2.78 2.88 0.92
CA LEU A 61 -1.52 2.66 1.63
C LEU A 61 -1.72 1.89 2.94
N SER A 62 -2.74 2.24 3.73
CA SER A 62 -3.08 1.53 4.97
C SER A 62 -3.47 0.07 4.71
N ASP A 63 -4.17 -0.21 3.62
CA ASP A 63 -4.55 -1.56 3.23
C ASP A 63 -3.34 -2.39 2.74
N ALA A 64 -2.44 -1.79 1.97
CA ALA A 64 -1.20 -2.42 1.54
C ALA A 64 -0.30 -2.76 2.74
N GLU A 65 -0.17 -1.84 3.69
CA GLU A 65 0.55 -2.03 4.95
C GLU A 65 -0.02 -3.19 5.76
N ARG A 66 -1.36 -3.25 5.89
CA ARG A 66 -2.04 -4.33 6.60
C ARG A 66 -1.81 -5.68 5.94
N ARG A 67 -1.87 -5.76 4.58
CA ARG A 67 -1.58 -6.99 3.84
C ARG A 67 -0.16 -7.46 4.05
N LEU A 68 0.79 -6.54 4.01
CA LEU A 68 2.19 -6.84 4.24
C LEU A 68 2.42 -7.38 5.65
N LYS A 69 1.84 -6.76 6.67
CA LYS A 69 1.91 -7.25 8.06
C LYS A 69 1.30 -8.65 8.19
N MET A 70 0.14 -8.89 7.58
CA MET A 70 -0.48 -10.21 7.58
C MET A 70 0.39 -11.27 6.90
N ALA A 71 1.05 -10.94 5.79
CA ALA A 71 1.96 -11.86 5.11
C ALA A 71 3.19 -12.19 5.97
N GLN A 72 3.76 -11.19 6.65
CA GLN A 72 4.84 -11.39 7.61
C GLN A 72 4.43 -12.27 8.79
N ASP A 73 3.24 -12.05 9.35
CA ASP A 73 2.74 -12.84 10.49
C ASP A 73 2.52 -14.29 10.10
N LYS A 74 1.91 -14.55 8.95
CA LYS A 74 1.72 -15.92 8.42
C LYS A 74 3.05 -16.65 8.21
N LEU A 75 4.04 -15.97 7.63
CA LEU A 75 5.37 -16.57 7.41
C LEU A 75 6.07 -16.84 8.75
N ALA A 76 6.00 -15.93 9.71
CA ALA A 76 6.57 -16.12 11.03
C ALA A 76 5.97 -17.35 11.72
N GLU A 77 4.65 -17.48 11.71
CA GLU A 77 3.93 -18.62 12.26
C GLU A 77 4.30 -19.94 11.55
N ALA A 78 4.40 -19.92 10.23
CA ALA A 78 4.81 -21.08 9.45
C ALA A 78 6.24 -21.55 9.78
N LEU A 79 7.17 -20.60 9.89
CA LEU A 79 8.55 -20.89 10.31
C LEU A 79 8.60 -21.45 11.74
N GLU A 80 7.79 -20.93 12.66
CA GLU A 80 7.73 -21.36 14.07
C GLU A 80 7.20 -22.79 14.21
N ARG A 81 6.12 -23.14 13.52
CA ARG A 81 5.54 -24.49 13.56
C ARG A 81 6.28 -25.51 12.70
N GLY A 82 7.32 -25.08 12.00
CA GLY A 82 8.11 -25.95 11.13
C GLY A 82 7.37 -26.41 9.87
N ALA A 83 6.61 -25.50 9.25
CA ALA A 83 5.85 -25.77 8.03
C ALA A 83 6.72 -26.38 6.90
N SER A 84 6.07 -27.02 5.92
CA SER A 84 6.74 -27.62 4.78
C SER A 84 7.40 -26.55 3.89
N ASP A 85 8.45 -26.95 3.16
CA ASP A 85 9.16 -26.05 2.25
C ASP A 85 8.23 -25.46 1.19
N GLN A 86 7.27 -26.27 0.70
CA GLN A 86 6.26 -25.81 -0.27
C GLN A 86 5.36 -24.71 0.30
N GLU A 87 4.95 -24.84 1.55
CA GLU A 87 4.13 -23.83 2.23
C GLU A 87 4.94 -22.56 2.49
N ILE A 88 6.18 -22.69 2.93
CA ILE A 88 7.09 -21.55 3.11
C ILE A 88 7.32 -20.80 1.78
N GLU A 89 7.51 -21.52 0.67
CA GLU A 89 7.68 -20.92 -0.65
C GLU A 89 6.44 -20.12 -1.09
N GLN A 90 5.23 -20.64 -0.83
CA GLN A 90 3.99 -19.93 -1.11
C GLN A 90 3.87 -18.65 -0.28
N LEU A 91 4.16 -18.73 1.03
CA LEU A 91 4.12 -17.58 1.93
C LEU A 91 5.21 -16.54 1.61
N MET A 92 6.37 -16.96 1.14
CA MET A 92 7.40 -16.06 0.62
C MET A 92 6.93 -15.31 -0.63
N SER A 93 6.24 -16.00 -1.53
CA SER A 93 5.63 -15.37 -2.72
C SER A 93 4.54 -14.35 -2.33
N GLU A 94 3.70 -14.67 -1.32
CA GLU A 94 2.71 -13.72 -0.77
C GLU A 94 3.39 -12.51 -0.15
N LEU A 95 4.46 -12.71 0.61
CA LEU A 95 5.23 -11.63 1.24
C LEU A 95 5.86 -10.70 0.20
N ARG A 96 6.48 -11.25 -0.86
CA ARG A 96 7.05 -10.45 -1.96
C ARG A 96 5.99 -9.59 -2.65
N LYS A 97 4.83 -10.16 -2.98
CA LYS A 97 3.71 -9.42 -3.59
C LYS A 97 3.23 -8.30 -2.69
N ALA A 98 3.04 -8.58 -1.41
CA ALA A 98 2.59 -7.58 -0.45
C ALA A 98 3.62 -6.46 -0.26
N MET A 99 4.92 -6.78 -0.29
CA MET A 99 6.00 -5.80 -0.25
C MET A 99 6.01 -4.90 -1.49
N ASP A 100 5.93 -5.49 -2.68
CA ASP A 100 5.90 -4.73 -3.94
C ASP A 100 4.68 -3.80 -3.99
N GLU A 101 3.51 -4.26 -3.55
CA GLU A 101 2.30 -3.45 -3.47
C GLU A 101 2.48 -2.29 -2.49
N TYR A 102 3.01 -2.55 -1.30
CA TYR A 102 3.28 -1.51 -0.31
C TYR A 102 4.28 -0.47 -0.82
N MET A 103 5.38 -0.89 -1.45
CA MET A 103 6.39 0.02 -2.01
C MET A 103 5.85 0.85 -3.17
N ARG A 104 4.95 0.28 -4.00
CA ARG A 104 4.27 1.02 -5.07
C ARG A 104 3.36 2.10 -4.48
N GLU A 105 2.48 1.75 -3.54
CA GLU A 105 1.59 2.71 -2.89
C GLU A 105 2.38 3.81 -2.16
N LEU A 106 3.55 3.45 -1.62
CA LEU A 106 4.49 4.37 -0.99
C LEU A 106 5.04 5.39 -1.98
N ALA A 107 5.49 4.92 -3.15
CA ALA A 107 6.03 5.76 -4.21
C ALA A 107 4.95 6.71 -4.78
N GLU A 108 3.76 6.19 -5.06
CA GLU A 108 2.64 6.99 -5.57
C GLU A 108 2.23 8.09 -4.59
N ASN A 109 2.25 7.81 -3.28
CA ASN A 109 2.00 8.82 -2.25
C ASN A 109 3.11 9.86 -2.13
N ALA A 110 4.38 9.49 -2.41
CA ALA A 110 5.52 10.42 -2.39
C ALA A 110 5.50 11.39 -3.59
N ASP A 111 5.15 10.90 -4.78
CA ASP A 111 5.09 11.71 -6.01
C ASP A 111 4.05 12.84 -5.95
N ARG A 112 3.03 12.70 -5.10
CA ARG A 112 1.98 13.70 -4.88
C ARG A 112 2.40 14.85 -3.95
N ASN A 113 3.56 14.75 -3.29
CA ASN A 113 4.09 15.80 -2.40
C ASN A 113 5.41 16.38 -2.96
N PRO A 114 5.36 17.42 -3.82
CA PRO A 114 6.49 17.83 -4.67
C PRO A 114 7.66 18.51 -3.95
N GLN A 115 7.60 18.76 -2.66
CA GLN A 115 8.60 19.56 -1.97
C GLN A 115 9.92 18.84 -1.65
N ASN A 116 10.05 17.51 -1.87
CA ASN A 116 11.25 16.74 -1.48
C ASN A 116 11.62 15.61 -2.47
N ARG A 117 11.41 15.80 -3.78
CA ARG A 117 11.48 14.69 -4.77
C ARG A 117 12.84 14.02 -4.92
N GLN A 118 13.94 14.76 -4.86
CA GLN A 118 15.25 14.24 -5.29
C GLN A 118 15.94 13.39 -4.23
N ASP A 119 15.86 13.79 -2.97
CA ASP A 119 16.44 13.05 -1.85
C ASP A 119 15.60 11.81 -1.45
N GLN A 120 14.27 11.90 -1.65
CA GLN A 120 13.36 10.80 -1.37
C GLN A 120 13.46 9.67 -2.41
N GLN A 121 13.66 9.97 -3.70
CA GLN A 121 13.82 8.94 -4.73
C GLN A 121 15.07 8.09 -4.50
N ASN A 122 16.20 8.70 -4.21
CA ASN A 122 17.44 7.95 -3.94
C ASN A 122 17.34 7.10 -2.67
N GLN A 123 16.70 7.61 -1.61
CA GLN A 123 16.49 6.85 -0.38
C GLN A 123 15.52 5.67 -0.58
N GLN A 124 14.46 5.86 -1.37
CA GLN A 124 13.50 4.80 -1.67
C GLN A 124 14.10 3.70 -2.53
N GLU A 125 14.96 4.02 -3.48
CA GLU A 125 15.62 3.04 -4.35
C GLU A 125 16.63 2.19 -3.57
N ILE A 126 17.46 2.80 -2.72
CA ILE A 126 18.39 2.10 -1.83
C ILE A 126 17.59 1.18 -0.89
N THR A 127 16.56 1.68 -0.26
CA THR A 127 15.74 0.89 0.66
C THR A 127 15.04 -0.28 -0.03
N ARG A 128 14.58 -0.11 -1.27
CA ARG A 128 13.93 -1.18 -2.05
C ARG A 128 14.92 -2.29 -2.39
N ASN A 129 16.14 -1.95 -2.76
CA ASN A 129 17.19 -2.94 -3.03
C ASN A 129 17.57 -3.69 -1.76
N ASP A 130 17.76 -3.00 -0.64
CA ASP A 130 18.05 -3.62 0.66
C ASP A 130 16.94 -4.59 1.09
N LEU A 131 15.68 -4.23 0.89
CA LEU A 131 14.53 -5.08 1.21
C LEU A 131 14.47 -6.33 0.32
N ASN A 132 14.75 -6.20 -0.98
CA ASN A 132 14.81 -7.35 -1.89
C ASN A 132 15.95 -8.30 -1.51
N ASP A 133 17.14 -7.79 -1.20
CA ASP A 133 18.28 -8.58 -0.74
C ASP A 133 17.96 -9.33 0.56
N MET A 134 17.21 -8.70 1.47
CA MET A 134 16.75 -9.35 2.69
C MET A 134 15.73 -10.45 2.41
N LEU A 135 14.81 -10.25 1.46
CA LEU A 135 13.84 -11.26 1.05
C LEU A 135 14.51 -12.47 0.38
N ASP A 136 15.53 -12.24 -0.45
CA ASP A 136 16.31 -13.30 -1.09
C ASP A 136 17.07 -14.13 -0.04
N LYS A 137 17.73 -13.48 0.91
CA LYS A 137 18.40 -14.16 2.04
C LYS A 137 17.39 -14.93 2.92
N LEU A 138 16.22 -14.37 3.16
CA LEU A 138 15.17 -15.01 3.94
C LEU A 138 14.71 -16.30 3.26
N GLU A 139 14.52 -16.27 1.95
CA GLU A 139 14.13 -17.42 1.15
C GLU A 139 15.22 -18.52 1.16
N ASP A 140 16.47 -18.12 0.98
CA ASP A 140 17.62 -19.04 1.04
C ASP A 140 17.73 -19.72 2.40
N LEU A 141 17.62 -18.98 3.49
CA LEU A 141 17.65 -19.53 4.85
C LEU A 141 16.50 -20.49 5.11
N ALA A 142 15.31 -20.14 4.62
CA ALA A 142 14.12 -20.98 4.73
C ALA A 142 14.29 -22.31 3.96
N LYS A 143 14.80 -22.25 2.72
CA LYS A 143 15.09 -23.45 1.88
C LYS A 143 16.19 -24.34 2.48
N GLN A 144 17.17 -23.74 3.15
CA GLN A 144 18.23 -24.49 3.86
C GLN A 144 17.77 -25.10 5.20
N GLY A 145 16.52 -24.87 5.61
CA GLY A 145 16.00 -25.32 6.88
C GLY A 145 16.52 -24.53 8.09
N ALA A 146 17.22 -23.41 7.86
CA ALA A 146 17.73 -22.52 8.91
C ALA A 146 16.62 -21.60 9.45
N LYS A 147 15.52 -22.21 9.95
CA LYS A 147 14.27 -21.52 10.30
C LYS A 147 14.44 -20.45 11.38
N ASP A 148 15.33 -20.66 12.35
CA ASP A 148 15.61 -19.65 13.40
C ASP A 148 16.30 -18.40 12.82
N GLN A 149 17.23 -18.58 11.88
CA GLN A 149 17.89 -17.45 11.21
C GLN A 149 16.92 -16.73 10.28
N ALA A 150 16.06 -17.47 9.58
CA ALA A 150 14.98 -16.89 8.77
C ALA A 150 14.04 -16.03 9.62
N ARG A 151 13.65 -16.50 10.82
CA ARG A 151 12.84 -15.72 11.76
C ARG A 151 13.54 -14.45 12.24
N GLN A 152 14.82 -14.53 12.56
CA GLN A 152 15.59 -13.34 12.95
C GLN A 152 15.65 -12.29 11.84
N LEU A 153 15.86 -12.74 10.60
CA LEU A 153 15.90 -11.85 9.44
C LEU A 153 14.51 -11.24 9.13
N LEU A 154 13.44 -12.02 9.31
CA LEU A 154 12.07 -11.51 9.19
C LEU A 154 11.75 -10.43 10.24
N ASN A 155 12.24 -10.59 11.46
CA ASN A 155 12.10 -9.56 12.50
C ASN A 155 12.90 -8.30 12.16
N GLN A 156 14.11 -8.41 11.63
CA GLN A 156 14.89 -7.26 11.16
C GLN A 156 14.19 -6.51 10.03
N LEU A 157 13.58 -7.23 9.10
CA LEU A 157 12.78 -6.65 8.01
C LEU A 157 11.56 -5.89 8.58
N ARG A 158 10.89 -6.42 9.59
CA ARG A 158 9.81 -5.74 10.32
C ARG A 158 10.27 -4.45 10.97
N ASP A 159 11.40 -4.50 11.67
CA ASP A 159 11.95 -3.34 12.38
C ASP A 159 12.35 -2.24 11.40
N MET A 160 12.96 -2.60 10.27
CA MET A 160 13.30 -1.65 9.20
C MET A 160 12.05 -0.96 8.66
N MET A 161 10.98 -1.71 8.42
CA MET A 161 9.72 -1.16 7.92
C MET A 161 9.02 -0.26 8.94
N ASN A 162 9.00 -0.66 10.21
CA ASN A 162 8.45 0.16 11.29
C ASN A 162 9.22 1.48 11.43
N ASN A 163 10.55 1.45 11.26
CA ASN A 163 11.37 2.65 11.28
C ASN A 163 11.08 3.58 10.09
N MET A 164 10.88 3.04 8.89
CA MET A 164 10.47 3.84 7.73
C MET A 164 9.12 4.54 7.97
N GLN A 165 8.17 3.83 8.57
CA GLN A 165 6.87 4.38 8.94
C GLN A 165 6.98 5.50 10.00
N ALA A 166 7.77 5.29 11.03
CA ALA A 166 7.96 6.26 12.11
C ALA A 166 8.60 7.57 11.60
N GLN A 167 9.53 7.49 10.65
CA GLN A 167 10.14 8.67 10.01
C GLN A 167 9.12 9.48 9.21
N ARG A 168 8.19 8.83 8.52
CA ARG A 168 7.10 9.50 7.77
C ARG A 168 6.10 10.20 8.67
N GLY A 169 5.74 9.58 9.80
CA GLY A 169 4.82 10.17 10.77
C GLY A 169 5.34 11.48 11.38
N LYS A 170 6.66 11.64 11.50
CA LYS A 170 7.29 12.86 12.01
C LYS A 170 7.35 14.01 10.99
N GLN A 171 7.45 13.71 9.71
CA GLN A 171 7.45 14.73 8.65
C GLN A 171 6.07 15.35 8.41
N GLY A 172 4.99 14.62 8.67
CA GLY A 172 3.62 15.14 8.54
C GLY A 172 3.19 16.13 9.62
N GLN A 173 3.93 16.24 10.73
CA GLN A 173 3.60 17.14 11.84
C GLN A 173 4.35 18.49 11.82
N GLN A 174 5.33 18.68 10.95
CA GLN A 174 6.08 19.95 10.85
C GLN A 174 5.54 20.93 9.80
N GLY A 175 4.39 20.66 9.21
CA GLY A 175 3.74 21.47 8.17
C GLY A 175 2.44 22.16 8.62
N GLN A 176 2.31 22.56 9.91
CA GLN A 176 1.24 23.47 10.36
C GLN A 176 1.82 24.75 10.89
#